data_f9c5da64c050f9282f69db379ba49c11
#
_entry.id   f9c5da64c050f9282f69db379ba49c11
#
_cell.length_a   1.000
_cell.length_b   1.000
_cell.length_c   1.000
_cell.angle_alpha   90.00
_cell.angle_beta   90.00
_cell.angle_gamma   90.00
#
_symmetry.space_group_name_H-M   'P 1'
#
loop_
_entity.id
_entity.type
_entity.pdbx_description
1 polymer ?
#
loop_
_entity_poly.entity_id
_entity_poly.type
_entity_poly.pdbx_seq_one_letter_code
_entity_poly.pdbx_strand_id
1 'polypeptide(L)'
;MSQFQRLLLVVTPDMCRTPAFERAAALARVSGAPLHMALFTHVETLAAVGRFNPEGMKQAVDSYLAGHREWLEEEASILREQGLQVTTEVVWSKRPEEEIITHVREMPVDLVIKDVRPESAVMRAFVTPLDWQLLRRCPVPLHLVTDAHNPLPLKVAAAVDPFVHTDGASEFNDRIVRAAGDLALQCSAELHLLHACNAHGGQPFGSATLNLPWLGTLGAKMKSTAHEAFRLLADRHGVPERQRHFLLGPPVPTLTDYASRHEIDVVVLGSSLRKSFEYEILGSTSEALLYRLPCSVLVVHPEGVCEPGYHRR
;
A
#
# COMPACT_ATOMS: atom_id res chain seq x y z
N MET A 1 12.35 -11.32 -14.81
CA MET A 1 12.26 -11.39 -13.34
C MET A 1 12.31 -9.96 -12.85
N SER A 2 11.19 -9.42 -12.43
CA SER A 2 11.15 -8.08 -11.83
C SER A 2 11.71 -8.22 -10.41
N GLN A 3 12.94 -7.86 -10.20
CA GLN A 3 13.54 -7.72 -8.87
C GLN A 3 13.40 -6.28 -8.47
N PHE A 4 13.07 -5.99 -7.21
CA PHE A 4 13.16 -4.63 -6.68
C PHE A 4 14.59 -4.11 -6.90
N GLN A 5 14.69 -2.95 -7.53
CA GLN A 5 15.99 -2.33 -7.85
C GLN A 5 16.40 -1.33 -6.78
N ARG A 6 15.45 -0.70 -6.10
CA ARG A 6 15.69 0.22 -4.99
C ARG A 6 14.47 0.35 -4.09
N LEU A 7 14.69 0.20 -2.79
CA LEU A 7 13.67 0.34 -1.75
C LEU A 7 13.80 1.69 -1.06
N LEU A 8 12.68 2.36 -0.80
CA LEU A 8 12.60 3.53 0.07
C LEU A 8 11.86 3.16 1.36
N LEU A 9 12.53 3.23 2.49
CA LEU A 9 11.90 3.17 3.80
C LEU A 9 11.63 4.59 4.30
N VAL A 10 10.35 4.91 4.49
CA VAL A 10 9.93 6.12 5.19
C VAL A 10 9.99 5.86 6.68
N VAL A 11 11.03 6.38 7.33
CA VAL A 11 11.30 6.16 8.75
C VAL A 11 10.42 7.05 9.61
N THR A 12 10.02 6.55 10.79
CA THR A 12 9.26 7.32 11.78
C THR A 12 10.20 8.12 12.71
N PRO A 13 9.76 9.26 13.26
CA PRO A 13 10.63 10.10 14.10
C PRO A 13 10.87 9.54 15.50
N ASP A 14 10.42 8.33 15.81
CA ASP A 14 10.50 7.76 17.17
C ASP A 14 11.88 7.17 17.51
N MET A 15 12.82 7.19 16.56
CA MET A 15 14.18 6.64 16.72
C MET A 15 14.15 5.20 17.28
N CYS A 16 13.34 4.35 16.67
CA CYS A 16 13.24 2.93 17.02
C CYS A 16 13.05 2.08 15.76
N ARG A 17 13.48 0.82 15.83
CA ARG A 17 13.19 -0.15 14.79
C ARG A 17 11.71 -0.53 14.83
N THR A 18 11.04 -0.29 13.73
CA THR A 18 9.62 -0.57 13.56
C THR A 18 9.41 -1.82 12.69
N PRO A 19 8.19 -2.39 12.63
CA PRO A 19 7.89 -3.47 11.70
C PRO A 19 8.24 -3.16 10.24
N ALA A 20 8.04 -1.92 9.78
CA ALA A 20 8.46 -1.51 8.43
C ALA A 20 9.98 -1.47 8.26
N PHE A 21 10.71 -1.06 9.29
CA PHE A 21 12.18 -1.11 9.29
C PHE A 21 12.70 -2.55 9.10
N GLU A 22 12.19 -3.48 9.90
CA GLU A 22 12.57 -4.90 9.82
C GLU A 22 12.17 -5.52 8.47
N ARG A 23 10.98 -5.17 7.96
CA ARG A 23 10.50 -5.58 6.65
C ARG A 23 11.40 -5.06 5.52
N ALA A 24 11.76 -3.78 5.54
CA ALA A 24 12.61 -3.15 4.53
C ALA A 24 14.02 -3.77 4.52
N ALA A 25 14.61 -3.96 5.70
CA ALA A 25 15.92 -4.60 5.83
C ALA A 25 15.89 -6.07 5.34
N ALA A 26 14.84 -6.83 5.66
CA ALA A 26 14.67 -8.20 5.22
C ALA A 26 14.47 -8.29 3.70
N LEU A 27 13.64 -7.41 3.11
CA LEU A 27 13.45 -7.34 1.66
C LEU A 27 14.74 -6.95 0.93
N ALA A 28 15.47 -5.95 1.43
CA ALA A 28 16.77 -5.55 0.88
C ALA A 28 17.76 -6.73 0.87
N ARG A 29 17.78 -7.54 1.95
CA ARG A 29 18.66 -8.69 2.08
C ARG A 29 18.35 -9.78 1.06
N VAL A 30 17.08 -10.13 0.86
CA VAL A 30 16.69 -11.22 -0.06
C VAL A 30 16.70 -10.80 -1.52
N SER A 31 16.45 -9.51 -1.81
CA SER A 31 16.46 -8.98 -3.18
C SER A 31 17.85 -8.50 -3.65
N GLY A 32 18.75 -8.18 -2.71
CA GLY A 32 19.99 -7.45 -3.01
C GLY A 32 19.79 -5.99 -3.39
N ALA A 33 18.58 -5.47 -3.29
CA ALA A 33 18.25 -4.10 -3.64
C ALA A 33 18.85 -3.09 -2.64
N PRO A 34 19.41 -1.96 -3.11
CA PRO A 34 19.78 -0.85 -2.24
C PRO A 34 18.57 -0.33 -1.45
N LEU A 35 18.79 -0.05 -0.16
CA LEU A 35 17.79 0.51 0.74
C LEU A 35 18.12 1.99 1.02
N HIS A 36 17.21 2.89 0.68
CA HIS A 36 17.26 4.27 1.11
C HIS A 36 16.35 4.46 2.33
N MET A 37 16.92 4.90 3.45
CA MET A 37 16.19 5.17 4.69
C MET A 37 16.04 6.67 4.84
N ALA A 38 14.83 7.19 4.75
CA ALA A 38 14.58 8.63 4.81
C ALA A 38 13.54 8.98 5.87
N LEU A 39 13.87 9.94 6.72
CA LEU A 39 12.97 10.56 7.67
C LEU A 39 12.51 11.91 7.15
N PHE A 40 11.20 12.06 6.98
CA PHE A 40 10.55 13.33 6.62
C PHE A 40 9.79 13.84 7.84
N THR A 41 10.22 14.95 8.41
CA THR A 41 9.68 15.42 9.69
C THR A 41 9.45 16.92 9.74
N HIS A 42 8.49 17.33 10.55
CA HIS A 42 8.24 18.72 10.91
C HIS A 42 7.62 18.77 12.32
N VAL A 43 8.18 19.58 13.18
CA VAL A 43 7.68 19.77 14.56
C VAL A 43 7.09 21.17 14.66
N GLU A 44 5.76 21.26 14.71
CA GLU A 44 5.05 22.56 14.73
C GLU A 44 5.42 23.41 15.93
N THR A 45 5.67 22.81 17.10
CA THR A 45 6.07 23.54 18.30
C THR A 45 7.43 24.22 18.13
N LEU A 46 8.41 23.57 17.49
CA LEU A 46 9.69 24.17 17.15
C LEU A 46 9.53 25.28 16.11
N ALA A 47 8.69 25.07 15.12
CA ALA A 47 8.38 26.08 14.09
C ALA A 47 7.68 27.32 14.69
N ALA A 48 6.84 27.14 15.70
CA ALA A 48 6.15 28.24 16.39
C ALA A 48 7.11 29.14 17.20
N VAL A 49 8.16 28.54 17.80
CA VAL A 49 9.20 29.32 18.50
C VAL A 49 9.90 30.31 17.59
N GLY A 50 10.04 29.97 16.30
CA GLY A 50 10.68 30.84 15.30
C GLY A 50 10.01 32.20 15.09
N ARG A 51 8.74 32.35 15.48
CA ARG A 51 8.03 33.65 15.43
C ARG A 51 8.59 34.65 16.44
N PHE A 52 9.17 34.17 17.54
CA PHE A 52 9.69 35.00 18.63
C PHE A 52 11.22 34.98 18.72
N ASN A 53 11.85 33.88 18.33
CA ASN A 53 13.29 33.68 18.34
C ASN A 53 13.75 32.83 17.13
N PRO A 54 14.02 33.44 15.97
CA PRO A 54 14.44 32.73 14.76
C PRO A 54 15.76 31.97 14.91
N GLU A 55 16.76 32.54 15.63
CA GLU A 55 18.05 31.90 15.82
C GLU A 55 17.95 30.70 16.79
N GLY A 56 17.22 30.85 17.87
CA GLY A 56 16.97 29.76 18.83
C GLY A 56 16.15 28.62 18.16
N MET A 57 15.20 28.95 17.28
CA MET A 57 14.51 27.94 16.49
C MET A 57 15.47 27.19 15.58
N LYS A 58 16.32 27.89 14.83
CA LYS A 58 17.27 27.25 13.92
C LYS A 58 18.17 26.26 14.68
N GLN A 59 18.73 26.70 15.81
CA GLN A 59 19.57 25.87 16.66
C GLN A 59 18.81 24.63 17.18
N ALA A 60 17.56 24.79 17.61
CA ALA A 60 16.73 23.68 18.09
C ALA A 60 16.40 22.68 16.98
N VAL A 61 16.08 23.17 15.78
CA VAL A 61 15.85 22.33 14.60
C VAL A 61 17.12 21.59 14.20
N ASP A 62 18.25 22.28 14.13
CA ASP A 62 19.55 21.69 13.79
C ASP A 62 19.94 20.58 14.78
N SER A 63 19.75 20.80 16.09
CA SER A 63 19.98 19.78 17.12
C SER A 63 19.02 18.60 16.99
N TYR A 64 17.73 18.85 16.74
CA TYR A 64 16.73 17.80 16.52
C TYR A 64 17.09 16.92 15.32
N LEU A 65 17.45 17.55 14.20
CA LEU A 65 17.84 16.83 12.98
C LEU A 65 19.16 16.09 13.15
N ALA A 66 20.11 16.65 13.91
CA ALA A 66 21.39 16.01 14.19
C ALA A 66 21.20 14.68 14.95
N GLY A 67 20.39 14.67 16.00
CA GLY A 67 20.10 13.45 16.74
C GLY A 67 19.44 12.36 15.88
N HIS A 68 18.52 12.74 14.96
CA HIS A 68 17.91 11.79 14.07
C HIS A 68 18.88 11.26 13.00
N ARG A 69 19.79 12.11 12.48
CA ARG A 69 20.83 11.69 11.55
C ARG A 69 21.80 10.71 12.20
N GLU A 70 22.23 10.99 13.43
CA GLU A 70 23.12 10.11 14.19
C GLU A 70 22.50 8.72 14.38
N TRP A 71 21.28 8.65 14.92
CA TRP A 71 20.56 7.39 15.09
C TRP A 71 20.37 6.64 13.76
N LEU A 72 19.95 7.34 12.71
CA LEU A 72 19.69 6.71 11.41
C LEU A 72 20.96 6.17 10.76
N GLU A 73 22.08 6.87 10.95
CA GLU A 73 23.39 6.44 10.45
C GLU A 73 23.96 5.26 11.24
N GLU A 74 23.75 5.22 12.57
CA GLU A 74 24.07 4.05 13.39
C GLU A 74 23.34 2.82 12.91
N GLU A 75 22.02 2.91 12.68
CA GLU A 75 21.23 1.81 12.16
C GLU A 75 21.65 1.39 10.74
N ALA A 76 21.96 2.36 9.88
CA ALA A 76 22.48 2.09 8.54
C ALA A 76 23.84 1.40 8.59
N SER A 77 24.71 1.78 9.50
CA SER A 77 26.01 1.15 9.68
C SER A 77 25.88 -0.33 10.03
N ILE A 78 24.99 -0.66 10.96
CA ILE A 78 24.69 -2.06 11.33
C ILE A 78 24.23 -2.86 10.11
N LEU A 79 23.35 -2.29 9.28
CA LEU A 79 22.86 -2.95 8.08
C LEU A 79 23.96 -3.11 7.01
N ARG A 80 24.85 -2.11 6.87
CA ARG A 80 26.00 -2.17 5.95
C ARG A 80 26.99 -3.24 6.37
N GLU A 81 27.24 -3.40 7.67
CA GLU A 81 28.07 -4.50 8.21
C GLU A 81 27.49 -5.88 7.89
N GLN A 82 26.18 -5.97 7.72
CA GLN A 82 25.48 -7.18 7.25
C GLN A 82 25.50 -7.35 5.72
N GLY A 83 26.19 -6.46 5.00
CA GLY A 83 26.36 -6.52 3.54
C GLY A 83 25.28 -5.83 2.72
N LEU A 84 24.38 -5.05 3.35
CA LEU A 84 23.35 -4.28 2.62
C LEU A 84 23.94 -2.96 2.12
N GLN A 85 23.44 -2.51 0.95
CA GLN A 85 23.70 -1.16 0.46
C GLN A 85 22.66 -0.21 1.05
N VAL A 86 23.04 0.63 1.98
CA VAL A 86 22.13 1.54 2.69
C VAL A 86 22.59 2.97 2.57
N THR A 87 21.66 3.87 2.24
CA THR A 87 21.84 5.33 2.30
C THR A 87 20.80 5.95 3.22
N THR A 88 21.13 7.08 3.84
CA THR A 88 20.29 7.74 4.84
C THR A 88 20.02 9.19 4.49
N GLU A 89 18.84 9.69 4.83
CA GLU A 89 18.50 11.09 4.72
C GLU A 89 17.53 11.53 5.81
N VAL A 90 17.67 12.79 6.29
CA VAL A 90 16.73 13.42 7.22
C VAL A 90 16.32 14.78 6.65
N VAL A 91 15.04 14.92 6.33
CA VAL A 91 14.47 16.09 5.68
C VAL A 91 13.52 16.81 6.63
N TRP A 92 13.74 18.12 6.78
CA TRP A 92 12.80 19.00 7.48
C TRP A 92 11.83 19.62 6.47
N SER A 93 10.57 19.19 6.50
CA SER A 93 9.55 19.71 5.59
C SER A 93 8.19 19.77 6.27
N LYS A 94 7.47 20.88 6.02
CA LYS A 94 6.06 21.05 6.44
C LYS A 94 5.09 20.15 5.66
N ARG A 95 5.53 19.62 4.53
CA ARG A 95 4.75 18.78 3.63
C ARG A 95 5.49 17.48 3.34
N PRO A 96 5.60 16.59 4.33
CA PRO A 96 6.35 15.35 4.18
C PRO A 96 5.84 14.50 3.00
N GLU A 97 4.55 14.54 2.69
CA GLU A 97 3.97 13.82 1.57
C GLU A 97 4.49 14.30 0.20
N GLU A 98 4.68 15.61 0.03
CA GLU A 98 5.22 16.17 -1.21
C GLU A 98 6.69 15.82 -1.38
N GLU A 99 7.46 15.87 -0.29
CA GLU A 99 8.86 15.48 -0.28
C GLU A 99 9.06 14.00 -0.61
N ILE A 100 8.28 13.11 0.01
CA ILE A 100 8.34 11.67 -0.29
C ILE A 100 8.05 11.43 -1.76
N ILE A 101 7.00 12.05 -2.32
CA ILE A 101 6.63 11.90 -3.73
C ILE A 101 7.74 12.45 -4.65
N THR A 102 8.37 13.56 -4.27
CA THR A 102 9.49 14.13 -5.00
C THR A 102 10.69 13.18 -4.99
N HIS A 103 11.06 12.63 -3.83
CA HIS A 103 12.13 11.64 -3.71
C HIS A 103 11.88 10.41 -4.58
N VAL A 104 10.64 9.89 -4.59
CA VAL A 104 10.27 8.74 -5.43
C VAL A 104 10.38 9.04 -6.91
N ARG A 105 10.17 10.29 -7.34
CA ARG A 105 10.29 10.72 -8.73
C ARG A 105 11.75 10.99 -9.17
N GLU A 106 12.55 11.53 -8.27
CA GLU A 106 13.94 11.89 -8.54
C GLU A 106 14.90 10.70 -8.42
N MET A 107 14.57 9.74 -7.58
CA MET A 107 15.33 8.50 -7.41
C MET A 107 14.60 7.33 -8.09
N PRO A 108 15.34 6.36 -8.65
CA PRO A 108 14.73 5.17 -9.26
C PRO A 108 14.22 4.19 -8.18
N VAL A 109 13.30 4.66 -7.32
CA VAL A 109 12.62 3.85 -6.31
C VAL A 109 11.49 3.07 -6.97
N ASP A 110 11.33 1.81 -6.64
CA ASP A 110 10.28 0.93 -7.15
C ASP A 110 9.37 0.35 -6.07
N LEU A 111 9.69 0.56 -4.80
CA LEU A 111 8.84 0.23 -3.67
C LEU A 111 9.06 1.22 -2.51
N VAL A 112 7.99 1.84 -2.04
CA VAL A 112 7.98 2.62 -0.80
C VAL A 112 7.44 1.75 0.33
N ILE A 113 8.15 1.71 1.46
CA ILE A 113 7.80 0.93 2.65
C ILE A 113 7.60 1.89 3.82
N LYS A 114 6.50 1.74 4.54
CA LYS A 114 6.16 2.62 5.66
C LYS A 114 5.32 1.88 6.71
N ASP A 115 5.49 2.24 7.97
CA ASP A 115 4.61 1.77 9.05
C ASP A 115 3.21 2.38 8.94
N VAL A 116 2.20 1.57 9.22
CA VAL A 116 0.84 2.06 9.48
C VAL A 116 0.73 2.42 10.95
N ARG A 117 0.47 3.69 11.25
CA ARG A 117 0.14 4.11 12.60
C ARG A 117 -1.37 4.10 12.79
N PRO A 118 -1.88 3.46 13.84
CA PRO A 118 -3.29 3.57 14.20
C PRO A 118 -3.55 5.00 14.69
N GLU A 119 -4.10 5.83 13.81
CA GLU A 119 -4.57 7.16 14.20
C GLU A 119 -5.93 7.07 14.85
N SER A 120 -6.20 7.91 15.86
CA SER A 120 -7.51 7.94 16.50
C SER A 120 -8.59 8.33 15.47
N ALA A 121 -9.78 7.71 15.58
CA ALA A 121 -10.90 7.97 14.68
C ALA A 121 -11.30 9.47 14.62
N VAL A 122 -11.02 10.24 15.67
CA VAL A 122 -11.28 11.68 15.78
C VAL A 122 -10.31 12.48 14.91
N MET A 123 -9.02 12.12 14.87
CA MET A 123 -8.03 12.80 14.01
C MET A 123 -8.27 12.55 12.53
N ARG A 124 -8.82 11.40 12.15
CA ARG A 124 -9.16 11.08 10.76
C ARG A 124 -10.21 11.99 10.15
N ALA A 125 -11.07 12.59 10.98
CA ALA A 125 -12.13 13.49 10.51
C ALA A 125 -11.60 14.90 10.12
N PHE A 126 -10.44 15.32 10.64
CA PHE A 126 -9.94 16.69 10.52
C PHE A 126 -8.61 16.85 9.79
N VAL A 127 -7.81 15.80 9.71
CA VAL A 127 -6.48 15.83 9.05
C VAL A 127 -6.40 14.65 8.09
N THR A 128 -5.99 14.93 6.86
CA THR A 128 -5.71 13.86 5.89
C THR A 128 -4.38 13.23 6.28
N PRO A 129 -4.36 11.99 6.78
CA PRO A 129 -3.11 11.35 7.19
C PRO A 129 -2.11 11.25 6.03
N LEU A 130 -0.83 11.27 6.35
CA LEU A 130 0.24 11.07 5.38
C LEU A 130 0.01 9.81 4.50
N ASP A 131 -0.43 8.72 5.13
CA ASP A 131 -0.72 7.46 4.42
C ASP A 131 -1.76 7.65 3.31
N TRP A 132 -2.83 8.42 3.57
CA TRP A 132 -3.87 8.68 2.58
C TRP A 132 -3.37 9.49 1.40
N GLN A 133 -2.48 10.45 1.65
CA GLN A 133 -1.88 11.24 0.59
C GLN A 133 -0.94 10.38 -0.27
N LEU A 134 -0.13 9.54 0.35
CA LEU A 134 0.73 8.60 -0.35
C LEU A 134 -0.07 7.56 -1.14
N LEU A 135 -1.14 7.01 -0.55
CA LEU A 135 -2.04 6.07 -1.22
C LEU A 135 -2.70 6.62 -2.48
N ARG A 136 -2.86 7.94 -2.57
CA ARG A 136 -3.47 8.61 -3.72
C ARG A 136 -2.45 9.07 -4.77
N ARG A 137 -1.22 9.38 -4.36
CA ARG A 137 -0.28 10.17 -5.18
C ARG A 137 1.07 9.49 -5.39
N CYS A 138 1.38 8.41 -4.67
CA CYS A 138 2.65 7.72 -4.83
C CYS A 138 2.74 7.06 -6.21
N PRO A 139 3.76 7.36 -7.03
CA PRO A 139 3.84 6.83 -8.39
C PRO A 139 4.28 5.36 -8.46
N VAL A 140 4.76 4.80 -7.37
CA VAL A 140 5.22 3.41 -7.25
C VAL A 140 4.39 2.66 -6.20
N PRO A 141 4.45 1.31 -6.17
CA PRO A 141 3.80 0.53 -5.13
C PRO A 141 4.16 1.01 -3.72
N LEU A 142 3.15 1.08 -2.85
CA LEU A 142 3.28 1.49 -1.46
C LEU A 142 2.98 0.32 -0.53
N HIS A 143 3.99 -0.14 0.21
CA HIS A 143 3.86 -1.19 1.20
C HIS A 143 3.65 -0.60 2.60
N LEU A 144 2.42 -0.68 3.06
CA LEU A 144 2.02 -0.29 4.40
C LEU A 144 2.15 -1.49 5.34
N VAL A 145 3.09 -1.41 6.27
CA VAL A 145 3.43 -2.49 7.18
C VAL A 145 2.72 -2.27 8.51
N THR A 146 1.98 -3.28 8.93
CA THR A 146 1.41 -3.39 10.27
C THR A 146 2.33 -4.21 11.17
N ASP A 147 1.90 -4.48 12.39
CA ASP A 147 2.60 -5.39 13.28
C ASP A 147 2.70 -6.78 12.63
N ALA A 148 3.88 -7.12 12.20
CA ALA A 148 4.16 -8.33 11.43
C ALA A 148 4.96 -9.31 12.31
N HIS A 149 4.44 -10.53 12.46
CA HIS A 149 5.12 -11.58 13.23
C HIS A 149 6.45 -12.00 12.58
N ASN A 150 6.54 -11.89 11.25
CA ASN A 150 7.72 -12.23 10.48
C ASN A 150 8.23 -11.05 9.65
N PRO A 151 9.54 -10.77 9.62
CA PRO A 151 10.11 -9.74 8.76
C PRO A 151 9.81 -9.96 7.27
N LEU A 152 9.81 -11.21 6.79
CA LEU A 152 9.38 -11.60 5.44
C LEU A 152 7.98 -12.24 5.50
N PRO A 153 7.09 -11.93 4.55
CA PRO A 153 5.80 -12.60 4.47
C PRO A 153 5.99 -14.08 4.05
N LEU A 154 5.16 -14.94 4.60
CA LEU A 154 5.05 -16.35 4.21
C LEU A 154 3.88 -16.57 3.25
N LYS A 155 2.84 -15.74 3.33
CA LYS A 155 1.65 -15.79 2.48
C LYS A 155 1.29 -14.40 1.97
N VAL A 156 1.21 -14.29 0.65
CA VAL A 156 0.84 -13.07 -0.07
C VAL A 156 -0.45 -13.33 -0.83
N ALA A 157 -1.44 -12.46 -0.69
CA ALA A 157 -2.72 -12.60 -1.37
C ALA A 157 -2.98 -11.42 -2.31
N ALA A 158 -3.20 -11.68 -3.60
CA ALA A 158 -3.67 -10.68 -4.57
C ALA A 158 -5.19 -10.60 -4.53
N ALA A 159 -5.76 -9.47 -4.14
CA ALA A 159 -7.20 -9.23 -4.17
C ALA A 159 -7.57 -8.48 -5.46
N VAL A 160 -8.32 -9.17 -6.33
CA VAL A 160 -8.65 -8.70 -7.68
C VAL A 160 -10.15 -8.57 -7.90
N ASP A 161 -10.53 -7.71 -8.84
CA ASP A 161 -11.91 -7.64 -9.35
C ASP A 161 -11.92 -7.81 -10.88
N PRO A 162 -11.95 -9.08 -11.37
CA PRO A 162 -11.91 -9.38 -12.78
C PRO A 162 -13.21 -9.04 -13.53
N PHE A 163 -14.27 -8.64 -12.81
CA PHE A 163 -15.58 -8.32 -13.36
C PHE A 163 -15.78 -6.83 -13.68
N VAL A 164 -14.83 -5.97 -13.35
CA VAL A 164 -14.91 -4.55 -13.69
C VAL A 164 -14.71 -4.37 -15.20
N HIS A 165 -15.74 -3.86 -15.88
CA HIS A 165 -15.74 -3.58 -17.32
C HIS A 165 -15.39 -2.12 -17.62
N THR A 166 -14.29 -1.62 -17.06
CA THR A 166 -13.74 -0.31 -17.44
C THR A 166 -12.49 -0.52 -18.29
N ASP A 167 -12.20 0.43 -19.18
CA ASP A 167 -10.96 0.41 -19.95
C ASP A 167 -9.76 0.28 -19.02
N GLY A 168 -8.84 -0.65 -19.32
CA GLY A 168 -7.65 -0.92 -18.51
C GLY A 168 -7.86 -1.80 -17.26
N ALA A 169 -9.10 -2.25 -16.94
CA ALA A 169 -9.35 -3.06 -15.73
C ALA A 169 -8.64 -4.43 -15.78
N SER A 170 -8.57 -5.06 -16.93
CA SER A 170 -7.86 -6.34 -17.09
C SER A 170 -6.35 -6.15 -16.84
N GLU A 171 -5.75 -5.14 -17.45
CA GLU A 171 -4.32 -4.82 -17.28
C GLU A 171 -3.99 -4.44 -15.84
N PHE A 172 -4.93 -3.76 -15.17
CA PHE A 172 -4.75 -3.40 -13.77
C PHE A 172 -4.80 -4.62 -12.84
N ASN A 173 -5.72 -5.57 -13.05
CA ASN A 173 -5.71 -6.84 -12.34
C ASN A 173 -4.42 -7.62 -12.60
N ASP A 174 -3.93 -7.65 -13.84
CA ASP A 174 -2.64 -8.27 -14.17
C ASP A 174 -1.46 -7.63 -13.41
N ARG A 175 -1.49 -6.30 -13.20
CA ARG A 175 -0.47 -5.59 -12.40
C ARG A 175 -0.54 -5.98 -10.92
N ILE A 176 -1.74 -6.07 -10.35
CA ILE A 176 -1.94 -6.50 -8.96
C ILE A 176 -1.37 -7.91 -8.75
N VAL A 177 -1.71 -8.84 -9.65
CA VAL A 177 -1.24 -10.23 -9.56
C VAL A 177 0.27 -10.32 -9.76
N ARG A 178 0.84 -9.54 -10.69
CA ARG A 178 2.30 -9.48 -10.89
C ARG A 178 3.02 -8.95 -9.66
N ALA A 179 2.57 -7.83 -9.08
CA ALA A 179 3.18 -7.26 -7.88
C ALA A 179 3.13 -8.24 -6.69
N ALA A 180 2.00 -8.96 -6.53
CA ALA A 180 1.88 -9.99 -5.52
C ALA A 180 2.81 -11.18 -5.79
N GLY A 181 2.91 -11.62 -7.04
CA GLY A 181 3.80 -12.70 -7.48
C GLY A 181 5.28 -12.36 -7.30
N ASP A 182 5.68 -11.13 -7.66
CA ASP A 182 7.06 -10.63 -7.49
C ASP A 182 7.43 -10.61 -6.00
N LEU A 183 6.55 -10.09 -5.13
CA LEU A 183 6.77 -10.09 -3.68
C LEU A 183 6.83 -11.52 -3.13
N ALA A 184 5.90 -12.39 -3.51
CA ALA A 184 5.87 -13.78 -3.07
C ALA A 184 7.13 -14.53 -3.50
N LEU A 185 7.56 -14.37 -4.75
CA LEU A 185 8.77 -15.02 -5.27
C LEU A 185 10.02 -14.57 -4.52
N GLN A 186 10.17 -13.28 -4.26
CA GLN A 186 11.34 -12.75 -3.53
C GLN A 186 11.39 -13.24 -2.08
N CYS A 187 10.23 -13.37 -1.44
CA CYS A 187 10.15 -13.82 -0.05
C CYS A 187 10.06 -15.33 0.10
N SER A 188 10.04 -16.10 -1.00
CA SER A 188 9.71 -17.53 -1.00
C SER A 188 8.38 -17.84 -0.33
N ALA A 189 7.40 -16.92 -0.50
CA ALA A 189 6.06 -16.98 0.07
C ALA A 189 5.06 -17.68 -0.86
N GLU A 190 3.97 -18.18 -0.29
CA GLU A 190 2.83 -18.67 -1.07
C GLU A 190 2.02 -17.51 -1.64
N LEU A 191 1.70 -17.58 -2.96
CA LEU A 191 0.82 -16.63 -3.62
C LEU A 191 -0.61 -17.15 -3.63
N HIS A 192 -1.55 -16.39 -3.08
CA HIS A 192 -2.99 -16.64 -3.15
C HIS A 192 -3.69 -15.62 -4.03
N LEU A 193 -4.67 -16.03 -4.83
CA LEU A 193 -5.51 -15.14 -5.61
C LEU A 193 -6.92 -15.11 -5.02
N LEU A 194 -7.40 -13.91 -4.68
CA LEU A 194 -8.69 -13.71 -4.01
C LEU A 194 -9.61 -12.85 -4.87
N HIS A 195 -10.87 -13.26 -5.01
CA HIS A 195 -11.97 -12.44 -5.49
C HIS A 195 -13.17 -12.60 -4.58
N ALA A 196 -13.76 -11.50 -4.13
CA ALA A 196 -15.00 -11.51 -3.36
C ALA A 196 -16.17 -11.07 -4.24
N CYS A 197 -17.01 -12.02 -4.61
CA CYS A 197 -18.19 -11.80 -5.44
C CYS A 197 -19.41 -11.53 -4.56
N ASN A 198 -19.96 -10.32 -4.62
CA ASN A 198 -21.22 -10.01 -3.99
C ASN A 198 -22.39 -10.51 -4.86
N ALA A 199 -22.72 -11.81 -4.73
CA ALA A 199 -23.80 -12.45 -5.49
C ALA A 199 -25.20 -11.89 -5.17
N HIS A 200 -25.34 -11.17 -4.07
CA HIS A 200 -26.53 -10.42 -3.72
C HIS A 200 -26.44 -8.99 -4.27
N GLY A 201 -26.10 -8.88 -5.58
CA GLY A 201 -25.92 -7.61 -6.27
C GLY A 201 -26.75 -6.52 -5.61
N GLY A 202 -26.09 -5.50 -5.06
CA GLY A 202 -26.72 -4.52 -4.20
C GLY A 202 -28.09 -4.18 -4.75
N GLN A 203 -29.10 -4.26 -3.90
CA GLN A 203 -30.44 -3.83 -4.31
C GLN A 203 -30.31 -2.36 -4.72
N PRO A 204 -30.36 -2.03 -6.01
CA PRO A 204 -30.18 -0.63 -6.45
C PRO A 204 -31.35 0.25 -6.04
N PHE A 205 -32.37 -0.35 -5.47
CA PHE A 205 -33.58 0.33 -5.01
C PHE A 205 -33.96 -0.22 -3.66
N GLY A 206 -33.95 0.67 -2.66
CA GLY A 206 -34.26 0.42 -1.27
C GLY A 206 -35.30 -0.67 -1.01
N SER A 207 -35.35 -1.16 0.18
CA SER A 207 -36.13 -2.26 0.82
C SER A 207 -37.41 -2.82 0.17
N ALA A 208 -37.71 -2.58 -1.10
CA ALA A 208 -38.74 -3.25 -1.88
C ALA A 208 -38.16 -4.56 -2.43
N THR A 209 -38.48 -5.66 -1.80
CA THR A 209 -38.31 -7.03 -2.33
C THR A 209 -39.09 -7.16 -3.62
N LEU A 210 -38.54 -6.72 -4.73
CA LEU A 210 -39.06 -7.02 -6.05
C LEU A 210 -38.79 -8.51 -6.34
N ASN A 211 -39.77 -9.34 -6.07
CA ASN A 211 -39.77 -10.77 -6.45
C ASN A 211 -39.91 -10.89 -7.97
N LEU A 212 -38.85 -10.53 -8.68
CA LEU A 212 -38.80 -10.67 -10.14
C LEU A 212 -38.00 -11.95 -10.46
N PRO A 213 -38.60 -12.97 -11.07
CA PRO A 213 -37.96 -14.27 -11.32
C PRO A 213 -36.65 -14.16 -12.13
N TRP A 214 -36.54 -13.16 -13.02
CA TRP A 214 -35.35 -12.92 -13.84
C TRP A 214 -34.13 -12.37 -13.04
N LEU A 215 -34.33 -11.78 -11.84
CA LEU A 215 -33.24 -11.31 -11.01
C LEU A 215 -32.34 -12.45 -10.51
N GLY A 216 -32.96 -13.59 -10.16
CA GLY A 216 -32.21 -14.78 -9.77
C GLY A 216 -31.36 -15.34 -10.92
N THR A 217 -31.91 -15.37 -12.11
CA THR A 217 -31.20 -15.83 -13.32
C THR A 217 -30.06 -14.88 -13.69
N LEU A 218 -30.28 -13.57 -13.58
CA LEU A 218 -29.25 -12.55 -13.83
C LEU A 218 -28.10 -12.69 -12.82
N GLY A 219 -28.41 -12.83 -11.54
CA GLY A 219 -27.40 -13.01 -10.49
C GLY A 219 -26.56 -14.28 -10.70
N ALA A 220 -27.20 -15.40 -11.08
CA ALA A 220 -26.50 -16.63 -11.41
C ALA A 220 -25.55 -16.46 -12.63
N LYS A 221 -26.02 -15.78 -13.67
CA LYS A 221 -25.23 -15.49 -14.86
C LYS A 221 -24.06 -14.56 -14.54
N MET A 222 -24.27 -13.50 -13.77
CA MET A 222 -23.20 -12.61 -13.32
C MET A 222 -22.13 -13.36 -12.52
N LYS A 223 -22.55 -14.23 -11.60
CA LYS A 223 -21.65 -15.07 -10.82
C LYS A 223 -20.83 -16.01 -11.70
N SER A 224 -21.45 -16.68 -12.68
CA SER A 224 -20.73 -17.59 -13.58
C SER A 224 -19.72 -16.84 -14.46
N THR A 225 -20.08 -15.65 -14.96
CA THR A 225 -19.17 -14.81 -15.75
C THR A 225 -18.01 -14.30 -14.90
N ALA A 226 -18.25 -13.86 -13.66
CA ALA A 226 -17.20 -13.43 -12.74
C ALA A 226 -16.24 -14.59 -12.37
N HIS A 227 -16.80 -15.79 -12.14
CA HIS A 227 -16.00 -16.98 -11.86
C HIS A 227 -15.13 -17.37 -13.06
N GLU A 228 -15.65 -17.32 -14.28
CA GLU A 228 -14.87 -17.60 -15.48
C GLU A 228 -13.77 -16.57 -15.72
N ALA A 229 -14.07 -15.27 -15.55
CA ALA A 229 -13.07 -14.21 -15.65
C ALA A 229 -11.95 -14.37 -14.61
N PHE A 230 -12.31 -14.74 -13.37
CA PHE A 230 -11.36 -15.04 -12.30
C PHE A 230 -10.47 -16.24 -12.64
N ARG A 231 -11.07 -17.33 -13.17
CA ARG A 231 -10.33 -18.52 -13.58
C ARG A 231 -9.33 -18.20 -14.69
N LEU A 232 -9.75 -17.45 -15.72
CA LEU A 232 -8.89 -17.04 -16.83
C LEU A 232 -7.72 -16.15 -16.35
N LEU A 233 -7.96 -15.24 -15.41
CA LEU A 233 -6.89 -14.43 -14.79
C LEU A 233 -5.90 -15.34 -14.05
N ALA A 234 -6.40 -16.27 -13.24
CA ALA A 234 -5.56 -17.21 -12.50
C ALA A 234 -4.71 -18.10 -13.42
N ASP A 235 -5.31 -18.61 -14.51
CA ASP A 235 -4.60 -19.43 -15.51
C ASP A 235 -3.49 -18.65 -16.20
N ARG A 236 -3.75 -17.38 -16.56
CA ARG A 236 -2.78 -16.48 -17.21
C ARG A 236 -1.54 -16.25 -16.36
N HIS A 237 -1.72 -16.20 -15.06
CA HIS A 237 -0.61 -15.99 -14.10
C HIS A 237 -0.08 -17.29 -13.49
N GLY A 238 -0.56 -18.45 -13.94
CA GLY A 238 -0.09 -19.75 -13.46
C GLY A 238 -0.35 -20.00 -11.96
N VAL A 239 -1.36 -19.35 -11.38
CA VAL A 239 -1.71 -19.57 -9.97
C VAL A 239 -2.30 -20.96 -9.81
N PRO A 240 -1.76 -21.84 -8.93
CA PRO A 240 -2.30 -23.19 -8.72
C PRO A 240 -3.75 -23.18 -8.21
N GLU A 241 -4.54 -24.16 -8.58
CA GLU A 241 -5.97 -24.22 -8.22
C GLU A 241 -6.21 -24.12 -6.71
N ARG A 242 -5.36 -24.78 -5.89
CA ARG A 242 -5.43 -24.71 -4.42
C ARG A 242 -5.22 -23.33 -3.83
N GLN A 243 -4.67 -22.41 -4.61
CA GLN A 243 -4.38 -21.02 -4.21
C GLN A 243 -5.35 -20.02 -4.83
N ARG A 244 -6.45 -20.50 -5.47
CA ARG A 244 -7.50 -19.68 -6.08
C ARG A 244 -8.75 -19.67 -5.20
N HIS A 245 -9.17 -18.51 -4.77
CA HIS A 245 -10.26 -18.37 -3.80
C HIS A 245 -11.34 -17.42 -4.34
N PHE A 246 -12.37 -18.00 -4.94
CA PHE A 246 -13.57 -17.28 -5.35
C PHE A 246 -14.56 -17.29 -4.18
N LEU A 247 -14.62 -16.19 -3.46
CA LEU A 247 -15.37 -16.03 -2.23
C LEU A 247 -16.74 -15.40 -2.49
N LEU A 248 -17.77 -15.80 -1.75
CA LEU A 248 -19.11 -15.24 -1.86
C LEU A 248 -19.37 -14.32 -0.66
N GLY A 249 -19.71 -13.06 -0.94
CA GLY A 249 -20.05 -12.08 0.08
C GLY A 249 -19.57 -10.66 -0.23
N PRO A 250 -19.93 -9.69 0.63
CA PRO A 250 -19.46 -8.33 0.50
C PRO A 250 -17.93 -8.28 0.60
N PRO A 251 -17.22 -7.56 -0.29
CA PRO A 251 -15.76 -7.64 -0.41
C PRO A 251 -15.01 -7.39 0.91
N VAL A 252 -15.33 -6.32 1.61
CA VAL A 252 -14.57 -5.91 2.81
C VAL A 252 -14.62 -6.97 3.92
N PRO A 253 -15.78 -7.38 4.44
CA PRO A 253 -15.80 -8.40 5.50
C PRO A 253 -15.29 -9.76 5.02
N THR A 254 -15.57 -10.13 3.77
CA THR A 254 -15.17 -11.43 3.22
C THR A 254 -13.64 -11.55 3.09
N LEU A 255 -12.97 -10.52 2.55
CA LEU A 255 -11.52 -10.51 2.41
C LEU A 255 -10.81 -10.38 3.77
N THR A 256 -11.36 -9.58 4.68
CA THR A 256 -10.82 -9.45 6.04
C THR A 256 -10.90 -10.77 6.81
N ASP A 257 -12.04 -11.45 6.76
CA ASP A 257 -12.25 -12.75 7.41
C ASP A 257 -11.33 -13.82 6.80
N TYR A 258 -11.19 -13.83 5.46
CA TYR A 258 -10.27 -14.75 4.79
C TYR A 258 -8.82 -14.49 5.24
N ALA A 259 -8.36 -13.24 5.20
CA ALA A 259 -7.00 -12.89 5.59
C ALA A 259 -6.68 -13.32 7.04
N SER A 260 -7.63 -13.10 7.96
CA SER A 260 -7.49 -13.52 9.36
C SER A 260 -7.43 -15.04 9.52
N ARG A 261 -8.37 -15.78 8.91
CA ARG A 261 -8.45 -17.26 9.07
C ARG A 261 -7.30 -18.01 8.43
N HIS A 262 -6.74 -17.48 7.34
CA HIS A 262 -5.66 -18.13 6.61
C HIS A 262 -4.28 -17.54 6.92
N GLU A 263 -4.20 -16.64 7.89
CA GLU A 263 -2.95 -16.01 8.33
C GLU A 263 -2.19 -15.40 7.15
N ILE A 264 -2.88 -14.59 6.36
CA ILE A 264 -2.25 -13.86 5.26
C ILE A 264 -1.40 -12.74 5.83
N ASP A 265 -0.13 -12.68 5.44
CA ASP A 265 0.82 -11.66 5.93
C ASP A 265 0.71 -10.35 5.15
N VAL A 266 0.43 -10.43 3.83
CA VAL A 266 0.30 -9.27 2.96
C VAL A 266 -0.87 -9.44 2.01
N VAL A 267 -1.78 -8.47 1.97
CA VAL A 267 -2.80 -8.37 0.93
C VAL A 267 -2.38 -7.30 -0.08
N VAL A 268 -2.32 -7.68 -1.35
CA VAL A 268 -2.02 -6.76 -2.45
C VAL A 268 -3.32 -6.28 -3.05
N LEU A 269 -3.50 -4.96 -3.06
CA LEU A 269 -4.71 -4.27 -3.50
C LEU A 269 -4.40 -3.30 -4.65
N GLY A 270 -5.37 -3.08 -5.52
CA GLY A 270 -5.35 -1.96 -6.44
C GLY A 270 -5.93 -0.69 -5.81
N SER A 271 -5.34 0.47 -6.09
CA SER A 271 -6.05 1.73 -5.90
C SER A 271 -7.14 1.86 -6.97
N SER A 272 -8.12 2.77 -6.79
CA SER A 272 -9.25 2.86 -7.72
C SER A 272 -8.83 3.35 -9.11
N LEU A 273 -9.42 2.74 -10.17
CA LEU A 273 -9.37 3.23 -11.55
C LEU A 273 -10.29 4.44 -11.79
N ARG A 274 -11.15 4.81 -10.83
CA ARG A 274 -12.12 5.88 -11.05
C ARG A 274 -11.47 7.26 -10.93
N LYS A 275 -11.27 7.91 -12.07
CA LYS A 275 -10.97 9.34 -12.14
C LYS A 275 -12.25 10.10 -11.83
N SER A 276 -12.37 10.69 -10.65
CA SER A 276 -13.32 11.78 -10.41
C SER A 276 -12.67 13.08 -10.86
N PHE A 277 -13.46 14.01 -11.40
CA PHE A 277 -13.03 15.20 -12.15
C PHE A 277 -12.02 16.12 -11.44
N GLU A 278 -11.77 15.98 -10.15
CA GLU A 278 -10.86 16.84 -9.38
C GLU A 278 -9.99 16.15 -8.32
N TYR A 279 -10.26 14.88 -7.96
CA TYR A 279 -9.49 14.17 -6.92
C TYR A 279 -9.28 12.71 -7.29
N GLU A 280 -8.04 12.24 -7.14
CA GLU A 280 -7.73 10.81 -7.16
C GLU A 280 -8.37 10.15 -5.93
N ILE A 281 -9.41 9.35 -6.15
CA ILE A 281 -10.15 8.69 -5.08
C ILE A 281 -9.60 7.27 -4.96
N LEU A 282 -9.08 6.93 -3.80
CA LEU A 282 -8.88 5.52 -3.45
C LEU A 282 -10.27 4.85 -3.46
N GLY A 283 -10.42 3.68 -4.11
CA GLY A 283 -11.72 3.02 -4.18
C GLY A 283 -12.28 2.73 -2.79
N SER A 284 -13.57 2.92 -2.61
CA SER A 284 -14.25 2.73 -1.31
C SER A 284 -13.98 1.36 -0.67
N THR A 285 -13.80 0.31 -1.47
CA THR A 285 -13.45 -1.03 -1.00
C THR A 285 -12.01 -1.09 -0.50
N SER A 286 -11.04 -0.56 -1.27
CA SER A 286 -9.62 -0.53 -0.87
C SER A 286 -9.41 0.31 0.38
N GLU A 287 -10.09 1.46 0.45
CA GLU A 287 -10.09 2.32 1.63
C GLU A 287 -10.61 1.60 2.87
N ALA A 288 -11.76 0.95 2.78
CA ALA A 288 -12.35 0.22 3.90
C ALA A 288 -11.50 -1.00 4.31
N LEU A 289 -10.81 -1.65 3.37
CA LEU A 289 -9.91 -2.77 3.65
C LEU A 289 -8.67 -2.33 4.44
N LEU A 290 -8.07 -1.19 4.08
CA LEU A 290 -6.89 -0.65 4.79
C LEU A 290 -7.12 -0.46 6.30
N TYR A 291 -8.36 -0.19 6.72
CA TYR A 291 -8.71 -0.05 8.13
C TYR A 291 -9.07 -1.34 8.85
N ARG A 292 -9.33 -2.42 8.11
CA ARG A 292 -9.91 -3.64 8.65
C ARG A 292 -9.05 -4.87 8.49
N LEU A 293 -8.12 -4.86 7.53
CA LEU A 293 -7.21 -5.98 7.34
C LEU A 293 -6.32 -6.16 8.57
N PRO A 294 -6.16 -7.39 9.04
CA PRO A 294 -5.32 -7.72 10.19
C PRO A 294 -3.83 -7.85 9.82
N CYS A 295 -3.47 -7.55 8.59
CA CYS A 295 -2.16 -7.79 8.03
C CYS A 295 -1.65 -6.57 7.24
N SER A 296 -0.40 -6.62 6.80
CA SER A 296 0.21 -5.59 5.95
C SER A 296 -0.48 -5.51 4.58
N VAL A 297 -0.40 -4.36 3.94
CA VAL A 297 -1.01 -4.12 2.63
C VAL A 297 0.03 -3.57 1.66
N LEU A 298 0.03 -4.09 0.43
CA LEU A 298 0.75 -3.52 -0.70
C LEU A 298 -0.27 -2.92 -1.67
N VAL A 299 -0.19 -1.62 -1.89
CA VAL A 299 -1.10 -0.92 -2.82
C VAL A 299 -0.39 -0.66 -4.13
N VAL A 300 -1.04 -1.05 -5.22
CA VAL A 300 -0.60 -0.87 -6.60
C VAL A 300 -1.49 0.16 -7.29
N HIS A 301 -0.89 1.05 -8.07
CA HIS A 301 -1.61 2.08 -8.81
C HIS A 301 -1.78 1.71 -10.30
N PRO A 302 -2.85 2.15 -10.96
CA PRO A 302 -2.96 2.06 -12.42
C PRO A 302 -1.85 2.85 -13.11
N GLU A 303 -1.54 2.51 -14.37
CA GLU A 303 -0.61 3.31 -15.17
C GLU A 303 -1.15 4.71 -15.45
N GLY A 304 -0.25 5.70 -15.47
CA GLY A 304 -0.57 7.08 -15.83
C GLY A 304 -1.34 7.88 -14.77
N VAL A 305 -1.58 7.34 -13.58
CA VAL A 305 -2.28 8.07 -12.50
C VAL A 305 -1.38 9.10 -11.82
N CYS A 306 -0.07 8.94 -11.91
CA CYS A 306 0.90 9.79 -11.22
C CYS A 306 1.79 10.61 -12.15
N GLU A 307 1.43 10.79 -13.44
CA GLU A 307 2.19 11.66 -14.33
C GLU A 307 2.05 13.14 -13.93
N PRO A 308 3.17 13.89 -13.88
CA PRO A 308 3.14 15.32 -13.54
C PRO A 308 2.62 16.13 -14.73
N GLY A 309 1.32 16.30 -14.81
CA GLY A 309 0.74 17.05 -15.92
C GLY A 309 -0.72 17.40 -15.69
N TYR A 310 -1.00 18.28 -14.74
CA TYR A 310 -2.16 19.19 -14.82
C TYR A 310 -2.28 20.05 -13.54
N HIS A 311 -1.30 20.89 -13.30
CA HIS A 311 -1.55 22.11 -12.52
C HIS A 311 -0.83 23.29 -13.18
N ARG A 312 -1.42 23.77 -14.27
CA ARG A 312 -1.31 25.16 -14.70
C ARG A 312 -2.69 25.61 -15.12
N ARG A 313 -3.44 26.18 -14.17
CA ARG A 313 -4.18 27.43 -14.33
C ARG A 313 -4.76 27.87 -13.00
#